data_aedb908f64b226f1cb0577b0e36b9b79
#
_entry.id   aedb908f64b226f1cb0577b0e36b9b79
#
_cell.length_a   1.000
_cell.length_b   1.000
_cell.length_c   1.000
_cell.angle_alpha   90.00
_cell.angle_beta   90.00
_cell.angle_gamma   90.00
#
_symmetry.space_group_name_H-M   'P 1'
#
loop_
_entity.id
_entity.type
_entity.pdbx_description
1 polymer ?
#
loop_
_entity_poly.entity_id
_entity_poly.type
_entity_poly.pdbx_seq_one_letter_code
_entity_poly.pdbx_strand_id
1 'polypeptide(L)'
;MLRPIRGSRGRSVTTAIDPHSLLMLAQSRHPADRERLLEDMVDYCGQAELDELNAPAMREMIGSLFMTLVAEAERDIRRRLAEKIAPAPWAPQALINVLALDDIEIAAPVISASPVLQDHDLIRLLVESTLDHQIAIARRGRLSSPVIEAILKQEEPAVLTALAGNDTADISRSAMEKLVDHSRRVAAMRSPLARHPRLSSDMAQRLYLWVGQSLRTALVGRFRLDP
;
A
#
# COMPACT_ATOMS: atom_id res chain seq x y z
N MET A 1 32.72 53.70 12.47
CA MET A 1 31.72 53.20 13.44
C MET A 1 30.39 53.01 12.72
N LEU A 2 30.08 51.79 12.36
CA LEU A 2 28.73 51.40 11.85
C LEU A 2 28.51 49.95 12.29
N ARG A 3 27.50 49.72 13.10
CA ARG A 3 27.07 48.41 13.63
C ARG A 3 26.35 47.62 12.54
N PRO A 4 26.55 46.29 12.44
CA PRO A 4 25.75 45.46 11.57
C PRO A 4 24.36 45.19 12.16
N ILE A 5 23.37 45.29 11.31
CA ILE A 5 21.96 44.99 11.55
C ILE A 5 21.80 43.47 11.74
N ARG A 6 21.27 43.08 12.89
CA ARG A 6 20.82 41.71 13.18
C ARG A 6 19.73 41.30 12.19
N GLY A 7 20.03 40.30 11.37
CA GLY A 7 19.04 39.60 10.61
C GLY A 7 18.03 38.91 11.53
N SER A 8 16.76 39.20 11.36
CA SER A 8 15.64 38.55 11.99
C SER A 8 15.60 37.08 11.49
N ARG A 9 15.89 36.15 12.41
CA ARG A 9 15.57 34.76 12.22
C ARG A 9 14.04 34.64 12.09
N GLY A 10 13.58 34.29 10.89
CA GLY A 10 12.22 33.85 10.68
C GLY A 10 11.90 32.71 11.64
N ARG A 11 11.08 32.98 12.64
CA ARG A 11 10.41 31.96 13.44
C ARG A 11 9.46 31.26 12.46
N SER A 12 9.77 30.03 12.10
CA SER A 12 8.77 29.10 11.63
C SER A 12 7.69 29.06 12.71
N VAL A 13 6.51 29.55 12.38
CA VAL A 13 5.34 29.40 13.23
C VAL A 13 4.93 27.95 13.08
N THR A 14 5.54 27.07 13.86
CA THR A 14 4.98 25.77 14.16
C THR A 14 3.71 26.08 14.93
N THR A 15 2.56 26.00 14.28
CA THR A 15 1.27 26.11 14.96
C THR A 15 1.21 24.87 15.86
N ALA A 16 1.64 25.03 17.09
CA ALA A 16 1.48 23.98 18.09
C ALA A 16 -0.02 23.71 18.18
N ILE A 17 -0.41 22.50 17.84
CA ILE A 17 -1.80 22.04 17.96
C ILE A 17 -2.14 22.13 19.43
N ASP A 18 -3.07 23.04 19.78
CA ASP A 18 -3.48 23.25 21.15
C ASP A 18 -4.42 22.10 21.58
N PRO A 19 -4.07 21.33 22.63
CA PRO A 19 -4.92 20.26 23.14
C PRO A 19 -6.35 20.71 23.50
N HIS A 20 -6.51 21.96 23.88
CA HIS A 20 -7.83 22.52 24.18
C HIS A 20 -8.70 22.65 22.92
N SER A 21 -8.10 23.06 21.81
CA SER A 21 -8.77 23.10 20.49
C SER A 21 -9.22 21.72 20.04
N LEU A 22 -8.40 20.68 20.21
CA LEU A 22 -8.77 19.30 19.91
C LEU A 22 -9.96 18.82 20.74
N LEU A 23 -10.00 19.15 22.04
CA LEU A 23 -11.12 18.79 22.90
C LEU A 23 -12.43 19.49 22.48
N MET A 24 -12.36 20.75 22.08
CA MET A 24 -13.53 21.49 21.59
C MET A 24 -14.07 20.90 20.29
N LEU A 25 -13.18 20.54 19.35
CA LEU A 25 -13.56 19.90 18.10
C LEU A 25 -14.12 18.49 18.33
N ALA A 26 -13.58 17.73 19.29
CA ALA A 26 -14.08 16.39 19.65
C ALA A 26 -15.49 16.41 20.24
N GLN A 27 -15.92 17.52 20.85
CA GLN A 27 -17.28 17.71 21.38
C GLN A 27 -18.28 18.19 20.32
N SER A 28 -17.79 18.69 19.19
CA SER A 28 -18.66 19.17 18.11
C SER A 28 -19.33 18.03 17.38
N ARG A 29 -20.61 18.23 17.04
CA ARG A 29 -21.36 17.32 16.16
C ARG A 29 -21.36 17.76 14.69
N HIS A 30 -20.72 18.89 14.39
CA HIS A 30 -20.67 19.43 13.04
C HIS A 30 -19.64 18.66 12.17
N PRO A 31 -20.02 18.20 10.97
CA PRO A 31 -19.11 17.41 10.12
C PRO A 31 -17.77 18.08 9.82
N ALA A 32 -17.78 19.39 9.54
CA ALA A 32 -16.55 20.15 9.25
C ALA A 32 -15.57 20.21 10.45
N ASP A 33 -16.08 20.26 11.67
CA ASP A 33 -15.24 20.25 12.88
C ASP A 33 -14.59 18.88 13.10
N ARG A 34 -15.32 17.80 12.78
CA ARG A 34 -14.79 16.43 12.84
C ARG A 34 -13.74 16.17 11.76
N GLU A 35 -13.94 16.68 10.55
CA GLU A 35 -12.94 16.65 9.50
C GLU A 35 -11.65 17.33 9.92
N ARG A 36 -11.78 18.55 10.45
CA ARG A 36 -10.64 19.32 10.97
C ARG A 36 -9.95 18.59 12.11
N LEU A 37 -10.69 17.98 13.04
CA LEU A 37 -10.12 17.19 14.12
C LEU A 37 -9.31 16.02 13.59
N LEU A 38 -9.80 15.28 12.57
CA LEU A 38 -9.07 14.19 11.94
C LEU A 38 -7.74 14.68 11.32
N GLU A 39 -7.77 15.81 10.62
CA GLU A 39 -6.57 16.40 10.01
C GLU A 39 -5.56 16.84 11.08
N ASP A 40 -6.02 17.56 12.10
CA ASP A 40 -5.18 18.03 13.22
C ASP A 40 -4.58 16.85 14.01
N MET A 41 -5.32 15.75 14.19
CA MET A 41 -4.82 14.53 14.83
C MET A 41 -3.72 13.84 14.00
N VAL A 42 -3.89 13.75 12.68
CA VAL A 42 -2.87 13.19 11.80
C VAL A 42 -1.59 14.01 11.85
N ASP A 43 -1.72 15.33 11.79
CA ASP A 43 -0.57 16.25 11.83
C ASP A 43 0.13 16.19 13.20
N TYR A 44 -0.62 16.09 14.30
CA TYR A 44 -0.07 15.90 15.65
C TYR A 44 0.72 14.58 15.75
N CYS A 45 0.11 13.46 15.36
CA CYS A 45 0.78 12.16 15.40
C CYS A 45 1.98 12.11 14.45
N GLY A 46 1.96 12.83 13.33
CA GLY A 46 3.08 12.90 12.41
C GLY A 46 4.29 13.69 12.95
N GLN A 47 4.08 14.55 13.93
CA GLN A 47 5.13 15.38 14.56
C GLN A 47 5.60 14.82 15.91
N ALA A 48 4.82 13.94 16.55
CA ALA A 48 5.14 13.37 17.85
C ALA A 48 6.26 12.33 17.74
N GLU A 49 7.00 12.14 18.83
CA GLU A 49 8.00 11.08 18.91
C GLU A 49 7.33 9.69 18.86
N LEU A 50 7.90 8.79 18.06
CA LEU A 50 7.34 7.43 17.90
C LEU A 50 7.22 6.66 19.22
N ASP A 51 8.15 6.89 20.16
CA ASP A 51 8.15 6.23 21.45
C ASP A 51 6.97 6.69 22.32
N GLU A 52 6.58 7.96 22.24
CA GLU A 52 5.40 8.49 22.93
C GLU A 52 4.11 7.91 22.36
N LEU A 53 3.99 7.86 21.04
CA LEU A 53 2.83 7.28 20.34
C LEU A 53 2.71 5.77 20.55
N ASN A 54 3.83 5.09 20.77
CA ASN A 54 3.89 3.65 21.01
C ASN A 54 3.56 3.25 22.45
N ALA A 55 3.43 4.20 23.38
CA ALA A 55 2.96 3.89 24.73
C ALA A 55 1.57 3.25 24.68
N PRO A 56 1.31 2.10 25.36
CA PRO A 56 0.08 1.32 25.19
C PRO A 56 -1.20 2.15 25.39
N ALA A 57 -1.27 2.98 26.42
CA ALA A 57 -2.43 3.83 26.70
C ALA A 57 -2.64 4.89 25.61
N MET A 58 -1.57 5.49 25.09
CA MET A 58 -1.63 6.50 24.03
C MET A 58 -2.11 5.86 22.72
N ARG A 59 -1.58 4.69 22.37
CA ARG A 59 -1.97 3.95 21.17
C ARG A 59 -3.45 3.55 21.20
N GLU A 60 -3.94 3.06 22.34
CA GLU A 60 -5.34 2.70 22.52
C GLU A 60 -6.26 3.92 22.39
N MET A 61 -5.90 5.04 23.04
CA MET A 61 -6.65 6.29 22.97
C MET A 61 -6.71 6.83 21.53
N ILE A 62 -5.57 6.94 20.85
CA ILE A 62 -5.49 7.42 19.45
C ILE A 62 -6.31 6.50 18.55
N GLY A 63 -6.15 5.19 18.69
CA GLY A 63 -6.91 4.20 17.92
C GLY A 63 -8.41 4.36 18.10
N SER A 64 -8.89 4.48 19.33
CA SER A 64 -10.31 4.67 19.66
C SER A 64 -10.89 5.97 19.08
N LEU A 65 -10.15 7.07 19.17
CA LEU A 65 -10.56 8.35 18.60
C LEU A 65 -10.67 8.29 17.08
N PHE A 66 -9.65 7.76 16.38
CA PHE A 66 -9.71 7.61 14.92
C PHE A 66 -10.85 6.71 14.49
N MET A 67 -11.08 5.58 15.15
CA MET A 67 -12.17 4.67 14.83
C MET A 67 -13.54 5.32 14.97
N THR A 68 -13.74 6.12 16.03
CA THR A 68 -14.99 6.87 16.24
C THR A 68 -15.22 7.91 15.15
N LEU A 69 -14.19 8.66 14.78
CA LEU A 69 -14.30 9.73 13.80
C LEU A 69 -14.47 9.19 12.38
N VAL A 70 -13.76 8.12 12.01
CA VAL A 70 -13.83 7.51 10.67
C VAL A 70 -15.17 6.84 10.43
N ALA A 71 -15.80 6.24 11.45
CA ALA A 71 -17.11 5.60 11.32
C ALA A 71 -18.21 6.55 10.82
N GLU A 72 -18.09 7.85 11.09
CA GLU A 72 -19.06 8.87 10.69
C GLU A 72 -18.52 9.80 9.59
N ALA A 73 -17.28 9.58 9.11
CA ALA A 73 -16.65 10.42 8.09
C ALA A 73 -17.22 10.14 6.69
N GLU A 74 -17.41 11.20 5.92
CA GLU A 74 -17.77 11.09 4.51
C GLU A 74 -16.65 10.43 3.69
N ARG A 75 -16.99 9.87 2.52
CA ARG A 75 -16.07 9.15 1.63
C ARG A 75 -14.81 9.96 1.29
N ASP A 76 -14.99 11.23 0.94
CA ASP A 76 -13.86 12.10 0.55
C ASP A 76 -12.92 12.38 1.73
N ILE A 77 -13.45 12.47 2.95
CA ILE A 77 -12.66 12.64 4.18
C ILE A 77 -11.86 11.36 4.44
N ARG A 78 -12.49 10.19 4.34
CA ARG A 78 -11.80 8.90 4.50
C ARG A 78 -10.70 8.71 3.46
N ARG A 79 -10.93 9.12 2.20
CA ARG A 79 -9.91 9.05 1.14
C ARG A 79 -8.69 9.92 1.46
N ARG A 80 -8.90 11.19 1.82
CA ARG A 80 -7.81 12.10 2.21
C ARG A 80 -7.05 11.61 3.44
N LEU A 81 -7.78 11.08 4.44
CA LEU A 81 -7.18 10.45 5.60
C LEU A 81 -6.31 9.26 5.19
N ALA A 82 -6.84 8.34 4.37
CA ALA A 82 -6.12 7.16 3.90
C ALA A 82 -4.81 7.53 3.18
N GLU A 83 -4.84 8.52 2.29
CA GLU A 83 -3.65 9.04 1.58
C GLU A 83 -2.58 9.57 2.56
N LYS A 84 -3.00 10.33 3.60
CA LYS A 84 -2.09 10.90 4.60
C LYS A 84 -1.46 9.85 5.52
N ILE A 85 -2.26 8.88 6.00
CA ILE A 85 -1.78 7.90 7.00
C ILE A 85 -1.20 6.62 6.38
N ALA A 86 -1.42 6.38 5.09
CA ALA A 86 -0.90 5.19 4.43
C ALA A 86 0.60 4.94 4.70
N PRO A 87 1.51 5.92 4.55
CA PRO A 87 2.93 5.71 4.81
C PRO A 87 3.32 5.79 6.29
N ALA A 88 2.37 6.09 7.20
CA ALA A 88 2.68 6.39 8.59
C ALA A 88 2.92 5.12 9.43
N PRO A 89 4.11 4.94 10.03
CA PRO A 89 4.40 3.75 10.85
C PRO A 89 3.68 3.79 12.22
N TRP A 90 3.23 4.96 12.65
CA TRP A 90 2.48 5.16 13.89
C TRP A 90 0.99 4.89 13.75
N ALA A 91 0.49 4.72 12.51
CA ALA A 91 -0.96 4.58 12.27
C ALA A 91 -1.55 3.38 13.04
N PRO A 92 -2.70 3.56 13.71
CA PRO A 92 -3.34 2.46 14.43
C PRO A 92 -3.71 1.31 13.50
N GLN A 93 -3.31 0.08 13.84
CA GLN A 93 -3.56 -1.10 12.99
C GLN A 93 -5.06 -1.31 12.70
N ALA A 94 -5.93 -1.08 13.70
CA ALA A 94 -7.38 -1.19 13.52
C ALA A 94 -7.89 -0.23 12.43
N LEU A 95 -7.43 1.02 12.44
CA LEU A 95 -7.76 2.03 11.44
C LEU A 95 -7.26 1.62 10.04
N ILE A 96 -6.01 1.20 9.94
CA ILE A 96 -5.42 0.72 8.68
C ILE A 96 -6.22 -0.45 8.11
N ASN A 97 -6.62 -1.40 8.95
CA ASN A 97 -7.43 -2.54 8.52
C ASN A 97 -8.83 -2.14 8.03
N VAL A 98 -9.47 -1.16 8.68
CA VAL A 98 -10.79 -0.64 8.23
C VAL A 98 -10.67 0.06 6.89
N LEU A 99 -9.68 0.93 6.73
CA LEU A 99 -9.48 1.66 5.47
C LEU A 99 -9.00 0.74 4.33
N ALA A 100 -8.28 -0.34 4.63
CA ALA A 100 -7.88 -1.33 3.63
C ALA A 100 -9.04 -2.19 3.11
N LEU A 101 -10.18 -2.21 3.79
CA LEU A 101 -11.43 -2.88 3.40
C LEU A 101 -12.50 -1.91 2.86
N ASP A 102 -12.23 -0.62 2.85
CA ASP A 102 -13.15 0.41 2.33
C ASP A 102 -13.20 0.35 0.78
N ASP A 103 -13.92 1.26 0.14
CA ASP A 103 -13.89 1.41 -1.31
C ASP A 103 -12.45 1.43 -1.85
N ILE A 104 -12.21 0.82 -3.01
CA ILE A 104 -10.85 0.67 -3.56
C ILE A 104 -10.08 1.99 -3.68
N GLU A 105 -10.77 3.11 -3.96
CA GLU A 105 -10.13 4.42 -4.04
C GLU A 105 -9.56 4.90 -2.69
N ILE A 106 -10.13 4.41 -1.58
CA ILE A 106 -9.68 4.66 -0.21
C ILE A 106 -8.64 3.62 0.20
N ALA A 107 -8.88 2.35 -0.14
CA ALA A 107 -8.04 1.23 0.25
C ALA A 107 -6.69 1.19 -0.50
N ALA A 108 -6.66 1.59 -1.78
CA ALA A 108 -5.47 1.44 -2.62
C ALA A 108 -4.20 2.11 -2.06
N PRO A 109 -4.19 3.37 -1.60
CA PRO A 109 -3.01 3.97 -0.98
C PRO A 109 -2.56 3.22 0.27
N VAL A 110 -3.50 2.74 1.10
CA VAL A 110 -3.21 1.97 2.32
C VAL A 110 -2.59 0.63 1.98
N ILE A 111 -3.20 -0.13 1.06
CA ILE A 111 -2.69 -1.43 0.60
C ILE A 111 -1.28 -1.26 0.00
N SER A 112 -1.03 -0.23 -0.78
CA SER A 112 0.24 -0.06 -1.47
C SER A 112 1.39 0.40 -0.57
N ALA A 113 1.12 1.28 0.39
CA ALA A 113 2.17 2.02 1.10
C ALA A 113 2.26 1.73 2.61
N SER A 114 1.23 1.16 3.25
CA SER A 114 1.23 1.05 4.71
C SER A 114 2.28 0.06 5.23
N PRO A 115 3.21 0.51 6.09
CA PRO A 115 4.15 -0.38 6.78
C PRO A 115 3.49 -1.18 7.92
N VAL A 116 2.27 -0.81 8.29
CA VAL A 116 1.52 -1.44 9.39
C VAL A 116 0.86 -2.75 8.94
N LEU A 117 0.45 -2.86 7.64
CA LEU A 117 -0.12 -4.10 7.11
C LEU A 117 0.91 -5.22 7.07
N GLN A 118 0.63 -6.27 7.81
CA GLN A 118 1.43 -7.48 7.89
C GLN A 118 0.97 -8.53 6.87
N ASP A 119 1.76 -9.56 6.63
CA ASP A 119 1.43 -10.66 5.70
C ASP A 119 0.07 -11.29 5.98
N HIS A 120 -0.26 -11.50 7.25
CA HIS A 120 -1.55 -12.10 7.64
C HIS A 120 -2.73 -11.18 7.33
N ASP A 121 -2.57 -9.85 7.42
CA ASP A 121 -3.58 -8.88 7.04
C ASP A 121 -3.80 -8.91 5.52
N LEU A 122 -2.70 -8.92 4.74
CA LEU A 122 -2.76 -9.00 3.28
C LEU A 122 -3.40 -10.31 2.80
N ILE A 123 -3.09 -11.44 3.44
CA ILE A 123 -3.69 -12.75 3.12
C ILE A 123 -5.19 -12.75 3.46
N ARG A 124 -5.59 -12.13 4.57
CA ARG A 124 -7.00 -11.97 4.91
C ARG A 124 -7.73 -11.11 3.89
N LEU A 125 -7.14 -9.96 3.50
CA LEU A 125 -7.70 -9.08 2.48
C LEU A 125 -7.86 -9.79 1.13
N LEU A 126 -6.95 -10.68 0.73
CA LEU A 126 -7.09 -11.48 -0.49
C LEU A 126 -8.36 -12.35 -0.49
N VAL A 127 -8.87 -12.74 0.68
CA VAL A 127 -10.06 -13.60 0.80
C VAL A 127 -11.33 -12.77 0.99
N GLU A 128 -11.27 -11.69 1.76
CA GLU A 128 -12.45 -10.94 2.22
C GLU A 128 -12.83 -9.77 1.30
N SER A 129 -11.91 -9.30 0.44
CA SER A 129 -12.10 -8.09 -0.33
C SER A 129 -12.41 -8.32 -1.81
N THR A 130 -12.70 -7.24 -2.54
CA THR A 130 -13.04 -7.29 -3.97
C THR A 130 -11.82 -7.59 -4.84
N LEU A 131 -12.06 -7.94 -6.12
CA LEU A 131 -11.01 -8.19 -7.11
C LEU A 131 -10.03 -7.01 -7.25
N ASP A 132 -10.52 -5.77 -7.17
CA ASP A 132 -9.65 -4.58 -7.28
C ASP A 132 -8.66 -4.47 -6.12
N HIS A 133 -9.08 -4.84 -4.91
CA HIS A 133 -8.20 -4.93 -3.74
C HIS A 133 -7.14 -6.02 -3.94
N GLN A 134 -7.55 -7.19 -4.40
CA GLN A 134 -6.63 -8.30 -4.68
C GLN A 134 -5.56 -7.91 -5.72
N ILE A 135 -5.97 -7.17 -6.77
CA ILE A 135 -5.05 -6.61 -7.77
C ILE A 135 -4.11 -5.58 -7.13
N ALA A 136 -4.61 -4.72 -6.24
CA ALA A 136 -3.80 -3.75 -5.51
C ALA A 136 -2.75 -4.44 -4.63
N ILE A 137 -3.14 -5.52 -3.93
CA ILE A 137 -2.22 -6.36 -3.14
C ILE A 137 -1.15 -6.97 -4.05
N ALA A 138 -1.53 -7.57 -5.19
CA ALA A 138 -0.57 -8.18 -6.12
C ALA A 138 0.43 -7.18 -6.71
N ARG A 139 0.07 -5.89 -6.77
CA ARG A 139 0.95 -4.78 -7.21
C ARG A 139 1.78 -4.16 -6.10
N ARG A 140 1.49 -4.48 -4.82
CA ARG A 140 2.22 -3.93 -3.68
C ARG A 140 3.72 -4.25 -3.79
N GLY A 141 4.54 -3.26 -3.51
CA GLY A 141 6.00 -3.44 -3.48
C GLY A 141 6.44 -4.42 -2.38
N ARG A 142 7.49 -5.19 -2.68
CA ARG A 142 8.15 -6.09 -1.73
C ARG A 142 7.22 -7.13 -1.09
N LEU A 143 6.33 -7.72 -1.88
CA LEU A 143 5.51 -8.84 -1.40
C LEU A 143 6.38 -9.99 -0.92
N SER A 144 6.03 -10.53 0.24
CA SER A 144 6.68 -11.71 0.82
C SER A 144 6.21 -13.02 0.15
N SER A 145 7.02 -14.08 0.27
CA SER A 145 6.68 -15.40 -0.27
C SER A 145 5.33 -15.95 0.25
N PRO A 146 4.95 -15.83 1.54
CA PRO A 146 3.63 -16.28 2.00
C PRO A 146 2.45 -15.62 1.29
N VAL A 147 2.51 -14.31 1.04
CA VAL A 147 1.45 -13.57 0.32
C VAL A 147 1.41 -14.00 -1.14
N ILE A 148 2.57 -14.16 -1.79
CA ILE A 148 2.67 -14.65 -3.18
C ILE A 148 2.05 -16.05 -3.32
N GLU A 149 2.34 -16.98 -2.41
CA GLU A 149 1.75 -18.32 -2.44
C GLU A 149 0.23 -18.28 -2.20
N ALA A 150 -0.28 -17.35 -1.38
CA ALA A 150 -1.71 -17.13 -1.22
C ALA A 150 -2.38 -16.65 -2.52
N ILE A 151 -1.75 -15.71 -3.23
CA ILE A 151 -2.21 -15.24 -4.56
C ILE A 151 -2.24 -16.40 -5.56
N LEU A 152 -1.18 -17.20 -5.63
CA LEU A 152 -1.09 -18.33 -6.55
C LEU A 152 -2.15 -19.40 -6.29
N LYS A 153 -2.58 -19.59 -5.03
CA LYS A 153 -3.63 -20.55 -4.67
C LYS A 153 -5.02 -20.13 -5.14
N GLN A 154 -5.28 -18.83 -5.28
CA GLN A 154 -6.58 -18.34 -5.74
C GLN A 154 -6.76 -18.48 -7.26
N GLU A 155 -5.67 -18.58 -8.01
CA GLU A 155 -5.65 -18.74 -9.47
C GLU A 155 -6.46 -17.69 -10.26
N GLU A 156 -6.75 -16.52 -9.63
CA GLU A 156 -7.51 -15.45 -10.29
C GLU A 156 -6.67 -14.79 -11.41
N PRO A 157 -7.10 -14.86 -12.68
CA PRO A 157 -6.27 -14.46 -13.82
C PRO A 157 -5.81 -13.00 -13.79
N ALA A 158 -6.66 -12.08 -13.32
CA ALA A 158 -6.32 -10.66 -13.24
C ALA A 158 -5.27 -10.39 -12.15
N VAL A 159 -5.39 -11.07 -11.00
CA VAL A 159 -4.45 -10.97 -9.88
C VAL A 159 -3.10 -11.59 -10.24
N LEU A 160 -3.10 -12.76 -10.88
CA LEU A 160 -1.88 -13.40 -11.39
C LEU A 160 -1.18 -12.54 -12.46
N THR A 161 -1.95 -11.84 -13.30
CA THR A 161 -1.38 -10.90 -14.28
C THR A 161 -0.73 -9.70 -13.59
N ALA A 162 -1.36 -9.16 -12.54
CA ALA A 162 -0.80 -8.08 -11.74
C ALA A 162 0.49 -8.52 -11.04
N LEU A 163 0.50 -9.71 -10.42
CA LEU A 163 1.70 -10.30 -9.80
C LEU A 163 2.83 -10.55 -10.81
N ALA A 164 2.52 -11.06 -12.00
CA ALA A 164 3.49 -11.26 -13.07
C ALA A 164 4.17 -9.96 -13.54
N GLY A 165 3.53 -8.81 -13.33
CA GLY A 165 4.08 -7.49 -13.62
C GLY A 165 4.80 -6.82 -12.44
N ASN A 166 4.81 -7.43 -11.26
CA ASN A 166 5.41 -6.88 -10.05
C ASN A 166 6.89 -7.30 -9.94
N ASP A 167 7.78 -6.49 -10.46
CA ASP A 167 9.22 -6.73 -10.49
C ASP A 167 9.92 -6.60 -9.13
N THR A 168 9.23 -6.02 -8.14
CA THR A 168 9.72 -5.82 -6.77
C THR A 168 9.33 -6.95 -5.80
N ALA A 169 8.40 -7.82 -6.19
CA ALA A 169 7.95 -8.93 -5.38
C ALA A 169 9.05 -10.00 -5.23
N ASP A 170 9.12 -10.62 -4.05
CA ASP A 170 10.09 -11.69 -3.79
C ASP A 170 9.61 -13.04 -4.34
N ILE A 171 9.41 -13.09 -5.66
CA ILE A 171 8.94 -14.26 -6.37
C ILE A 171 10.04 -15.34 -6.36
N SER A 172 9.79 -16.44 -5.68
CA SER A 172 10.67 -17.61 -5.68
C SER A 172 10.72 -18.28 -7.07
N ARG A 173 11.74 -19.12 -7.29
CA ARG A 173 11.83 -19.87 -8.55
C ARG A 173 10.57 -20.73 -8.79
N SER A 174 10.10 -21.44 -7.77
CA SER A 174 8.91 -22.27 -7.87
C SER A 174 7.64 -21.46 -8.15
N ALA A 175 7.49 -20.29 -7.54
CA ALA A 175 6.39 -19.38 -7.80
C ALA A 175 6.43 -18.84 -9.25
N MET A 176 7.63 -18.50 -9.76
CA MET A 176 7.81 -18.08 -11.14
C MET A 176 7.46 -19.19 -12.13
N GLU A 177 7.84 -20.44 -11.85
CA GLU A 177 7.46 -21.61 -12.67
C GLU A 177 5.94 -21.76 -12.76
N LYS A 178 5.22 -21.63 -11.63
CA LYS A 178 3.75 -21.65 -11.61
C LYS A 178 3.17 -20.51 -12.46
N LEU A 179 3.69 -19.28 -12.35
CA LEU A 179 3.23 -18.15 -13.16
C LEU A 179 3.46 -18.40 -14.67
N VAL A 180 4.60 -18.94 -15.04
CA VAL A 180 4.89 -19.32 -16.43
C VAL A 180 3.90 -20.37 -16.91
N ASP A 181 3.56 -21.39 -16.11
CA ASP A 181 2.58 -22.41 -16.48
C ASP A 181 1.16 -21.83 -16.63
N HIS A 182 0.73 -20.96 -15.72
CA HIS A 182 -0.55 -20.25 -15.83
C HIS A 182 -0.63 -19.40 -17.11
N SER A 183 0.49 -18.84 -17.59
CA SER A 183 0.53 -18.03 -18.80
C SER A 183 0.18 -18.80 -20.09
N ARG A 184 0.14 -20.13 -20.05
CA ARG A 184 -0.39 -20.95 -21.18
C ARG A 184 -1.86 -20.64 -21.42
N ARG A 185 -2.64 -20.50 -20.33
CA ARG A 185 -4.08 -20.22 -20.33
C ARG A 185 -4.39 -18.73 -20.28
N VAL A 186 -3.59 -17.94 -19.55
CA VAL A 186 -3.80 -16.51 -19.33
C VAL A 186 -2.83 -15.69 -20.20
N ALA A 187 -3.27 -15.33 -21.39
CA ALA A 187 -2.43 -14.64 -22.38
C ALA A 187 -1.90 -13.28 -21.88
N ALA A 188 -2.67 -12.57 -21.02
CA ALA A 188 -2.30 -11.27 -20.44
C ALA A 188 -1.00 -11.32 -19.61
N MET A 189 -0.67 -12.48 -19.01
CA MET A 189 0.56 -12.65 -18.21
C MET A 189 1.84 -12.73 -19.06
N ARG A 190 1.74 -13.07 -20.34
CA ARG A 190 2.91 -13.39 -21.20
C ARG A 190 3.86 -12.22 -21.37
N SER A 191 3.32 -11.01 -21.62
CA SER A 191 4.13 -9.79 -21.80
C SER A 191 4.81 -9.33 -20.50
N PRO A 192 4.12 -9.25 -19.34
CA PRO A 192 4.76 -9.01 -18.06
C PRO A 192 5.88 -10.01 -17.75
N LEU A 193 5.61 -11.31 -17.87
CA LEU A 193 6.59 -12.36 -17.57
C LEU A 193 7.83 -12.28 -18.47
N ALA A 194 7.65 -12.04 -19.80
CA ALA A 194 8.78 -11.91 -20.71
C ALA A 194 9.74 -10.77 -20.33
N ARG A 195 9.25 -9.76 -19.59
CA ARG A 195 10.03 -8.63 -19.11
C ARG A 195 10.48 -8.77 -17.65
N HIS A 196 9.93 -9.75 -16.91
CA HIS A 196 10.19 -9.88 -15.48
C HIS A 196 11.68 -10.16 -15.20
N PRO A 197 12.34 -9.45 -14.25
CA PRO A 197 13.78 -9.58 -14.01
C PRO A 197 14.18 -10.97 -13.50
N ARG A 198 13.29 -11.68 -12.80
CA ARG A 198 13.54 -13.02 -12.25
C ARG A 198 13.21 -14.16 -13.21
N LEU A 199 12.81 -13.88 -14.46
CA LEU A 199 12.60 -14.94 -15.45
C LEU A 199 13.97 -15.52 -15.84
N SER A 200 14.16 -16.83 -15.65
CA SER A 200 15.37 -17.55 -16.05
C SER A 200 15.30 -18.04 -17.50
N SER A 201 16.45 -18.40 -18.09
CA SER A 201 16.53 -18.85 -19.49
C SER A 201 15.68 -20.10 -19.76
N ASP A 202 15.66 -21.06 -18.82
CA ASP A 202 14.83 -22.27 -18.94
C ASP A 202 13.32 -21.95 -18.94
N MET A 203 12.89 -21.02 -18.08
CA MET A 203 11.50 -20.55 -18.06
C MET A 203 11.17 -19.71 -19.30
N ALA A 204 12.12 -18.91 -19.79
CA ALA A 204 11.96 -18.15 -21.03
C ALA A 204 11.80 -19.07 -22.23
N GLN A 205 12.54 -20.19 -22.28
CA GLN A 205 12.42 -21.23 -23.32
C GLN A 205 11.03 -21.89 -23.27
N ARG A 206 10.50 -22.18 -22.08
CA ARG A 206 9.13 -22.67 -21.92
C ARG A 206 8.11 -21.66 -22.41
N LEU A 207 8.23 -20.39 -21.98
CA LEU A 207 7.34 -19.31 -22.38
C LEU A 207 7.35 -19.09 -23.90
N TYR A 208 8.49 -19.24 -24.55
CA TYR A 208 8.66 -19.11 -26.00
C TYR A 208 7.72 -20.04 -26.80
N LEU A 209 7.37 -21.22 -26.28
CA LEU A 209 6.53 -22.19 -26.96
C LEU A 209 5.11 -21.72 -27.27
N TRP A 210 4.56 -20.80 -26.45
CA TRP A 210 3.17 -20.33 -26.58
C TRP A 210 2.98 -18.83 -26.70
N VAL A 211 4.06 -18.06 -26.86
CA VAL A 211 3.97 -16.61 -27.11
C VAL A 211 3.97 -16.31 -28.60
N GLY A 212 3.42 -15.13 -28.97
CA GLY A 212 3.42 -14.64 -30.34
C GLY A 212 4.81 -14.12 -30.79
N GLN A 213 4.95 -13.88 -32.09
CA GLN A 213 6.23 -13.56 -32.74
C GLN A 213 6.99 -12.40 -32.12
N SER A 214 6.31 -11.31 -31.77
CA SER A 214 6.96 -10.14 -31.15
C SER A 214 7.61 -10.46 -29.80
N LEU A 215 6.95 -11.29 -28.97
CA LEU A 215 7.51 -11.72 -27.67
C LEU A 215 8.60 -12.77 -27.87
N ARG A 216 8.52 -13.63 -28.88
CA ARG A 216 9.60 -14.58 -29.25
C ARG A 216 10.87 -13.83 -29.58
N THR A 217 10.80 -12.79 -30.43
CA THR A 217 11.94 -11.98 -30.79
C THR A 217 12.56 -11.32 -29.55
N ALA A 218 11.73 -10.78 -28.63
CA ALA A 218 12.19 -10.18 -27.41
C ALA A 218 12.88 -11.19 -26.45
N LEU A 219 12.34 -12.42 -26.33
CA LEU A 219 12.93 -13.48 -25.51
C LEU A 219 14.26 -13.97 -26.08
N VAL A 220 14.35 -14.18 -27.40
CA VAL A 220 15.60 -14.58 -28.09
C VAL A 220 16.67 -13.52 -27.86
N GLY A 221 16.36 -12.23 -28.04
CA GLY A 221 17.30 -11.14 -27.84
C GLY A 221 17.79 -11.03 -26.39
N ARG A 222 16.91 -11.26 -25.40
CA ARG A 222 17.23 -11.16 -23.98
C ARG A 222 18.00 -12.37 -23.44
N PHE A 223 17.61 -13.58 -23.82
CA PHE A 223 18.12 -14.83 -23.22
C PHE A 223 19.03 -15.64 -24.15
N ARG A 224 19.30 -15.17 -25.40
CA ARG A 224 20.08 -15.88 -26.42
C ARG A 224 19.59 -17.30 -26.63
N LEU A 225 18.25 -17.46 -26.70
CA LEU A 225 17.63 -18.77 -26.93
C LEU A 225 17.91 -19.22 -28.37
N ASP A 226 18.21 -20.50 -28.53
CA ASP A 226 18.22 -21.10 -29.85
C ASP A 226 16.78 -21.24 -30.39
N PRO A 227 16.49 -20.74 -31.58
CA PRO A 227 15.14 -20.70 -32.16
C PRO A 227 14.59 -22.08 -32.51
#